data_3e36ec3eebae2fc11b17e4c74c7afc1d
#
_entry.id   3e36ec3eebae2fc11b17e4c74c7afc1d
#
_cell.length_a   1.000
_cell.length_b   1.000
_cell.length_c   1.000
_cell.angle_alpha   90.00
_cell.angle_beta   90.00
_cell.angle_gamma   90.00
#
_symmetry.space_group_name_H-M   'P 1'
#
loop_
_entity.id
_entity.type
_entity.pdbx_description
1 polymer ?
#
loop_
_entity_poly.entity_id
_entity_poly.type
_entity_poly.pdbx_seq_one_letter_code
_entity_poly.pdbx_strand_id
1 'polypeptide(L)'
;MEYIRTMAEGVSLTEMFVSFSGGKDSTVVSDLVLRALGNQQVLHLYGDTTLEFPESAKYVKRFKAEHPKTLVITAKNKDKNFEELCEQLGPPSRVMRWCCTIFKTGAIQRKIQTLFKNQKRILTFYGIRRSESNSRNKYDRESDSPKIAVQRTVSPIIDWLDFDVWLYLLTTKTDFNDAYRLGYTRVGCWCCPNNSAWSGFLSEIYMPEQYEKWHTLLIDFAKKIGKPDPEVYVDDGWWKARQGGNGLDYAQTSVLTFEPCALQENTLNFELQRPITEELYELFKPFGYINKSLGNERLGEVYVVGKDGTLQLKLQGKIGQTTLKVSILNKTAGHSNSLKAVEDKVKNQITKYQMCMGCLGCESACRFGAIEIITDRSGLVSYKIKDDKCVRCGHCITHYDGGCYMRKVMCIKR
;
A
#
# COMPACT_ATOMS: atom_id res chain seq x y z
N MET A 1 -27.21 -2.84 15.30
CA MET A 1 -26.42 -3.30 16.47
C MET A 1 -26.33 -4.81 16.58
N GLU A 2 -27.42 -5.56 16.37
CA GLU A 2 -27.43 -7.03 16.39
C GLU A 2 -26.35 -7.63 15.48
N TYR A 3 -26.29 -7.24 14.21
CA TYR A 3 -25.24 -7.67 13.27
C TYR A 3 -23.81 -7.48 13.83
N ILE A 4 -23.53 -6.37 14.51
CA ILE A 4 -22.21 -6.14 15.13
C ILE A 4 -21.94 -7.18 16.21
N ARG A 5 -22.94 -7.49 17.06
CA ARG A 5 -22.81 -8.50 18.11
C ARG A 5 -22.56 -9.90 17.53
N THR A 6 -23.32 -10.28 16.51
CA THR A 6 -23.14 -11.55 15.79
C THR A 6 -21.72 -11.68 15.21
N MET A 7 -21.23 -10.63 14.57
CA MET A 7 -19.89 -10.65 13.96
C MET A 7 -18.76 -10.66 15.00
N ALA A 8 -19.00 -10.12 16.19
CA ALA A 8 -18.04 -10.08 17.30
C ALA A 8 -18.15 -11.30 18.24
N GLU A 9 -19.13 -12.17 18.05
CA GLU A 9 -19.31 -13.36 18.87
C GLU A 9 -18.08 -14.27 18.82
N GLY A 10 -17.55 -14.63 19.99
CA GLY A 10 -16.34 -15.45 20.11
C GLY A 10 -15.03 -14.74 19.73
N VAL A 11 -15.06 -13.43 19.38
CA VAL A 11 -13.86 -12.66 19.06
C VAL A 11 -13.45 -11.80 20.26
N SER A 12 -12.21 -11.93 20.70
CA SER A 12 -11.66 -11.11 21.79
C SER A 12 -11.52 -9.64 21.39
N LEU A 13 -11.62 -8.72 22.36
CA LEU A 13 -11.31 -7.29 22.12
C LEU A 13 -9.90 -7.07 21.60
N THR A 14 -8.95 -7.97 21.93
CA THR A 14 -7.58 -7.95 21.45
C THR A 14 -7.43 -8.46 20.00
N GLU A 15 -8.51 -8.92 19.38
CA GLU A 15 -8.53 -9.44 18.01
C GLU A 15 -9.43 -8.60 17.10
N MET A 16 -9.89 -7.44 17.59
CA MET A 16 -10.73 -6.54 16.80
C MET A 16 -10.35 -5.07 16.94
N PHE A 17 -10.72 -4.27 15.95
CA PHE A 17 -10.64 -2.81 16.04
C PHE A 17 -11.62 -2.12 15.09
N VAL A 18 -11.86 -0.83 15.36
CA VAL A 18 -12.58 0.09 14.46
C VAL A 18 -11.56 0.84 13.61
N SER A 19 -11.71 0.80 12.29
CA SER A 19 -10.97 1.65 11.36
C SER A 19 -11.55 3.06 11.40
N PHE A 20 -10.92 3.93 12.18
CA PHE A 20 -11.39 5.28 12.47
C PHE A 20 -10.65 6.29 11.59
N SER A 21 -11.37 7.00 10.72
CA SER A 21 -10.77 8.00 9.82
C SER A 21 -11.07 9.44 10.23
N GLY A 22 -11.88 9.66 11.26
CA GLY A 22 -12.38 10.97 11.63
C GLY A 22 -13.45 11.55 10.68
N GLY A 23 -13.91 10.75 9.70
CA GLY A 23 -15.06 11.11 8.85
C GLY A 23 -16.38 10.61 9.45
N LYS A 24 -17.53 11.20 9.02
CA LYS A 24 -18.87 10.93 9.54
C LYS A 24 -19.22 9.43 9.61
N ASP A 25 -18.89 8.68 8.56
CA ASP A 25 -19.21 7.25 8.47
C ASP A 25 -18.44 6.42 9.51
N SER A 26 -17.15 6.71 9.69
CA SER A 26 -16.33 6.04 10.73
C SER A 26 -16.73 6.44 12.15
N THR A 27 -17.23 7.66 12.33
CA THR A 27 -17.79 8.14 13.59
C THR A 27 -19.06 7.38 13.96
N VAL A 28 -19.99 7.21 13.01
CA VAL A 28 -21.21 6.40 13.21
C VAL A 28 -20.86 4.94 13.56
N VAL A 29 -19.92 4.32 12.82
CA VAL A 29 -19.51 2.93 13.10
C VAL A 29 -18.84 2.83 14.47
N SER A 30 -18.03 3.81 14.86
CA SER A 30 -17.45 3.87 16.19
C SER A 30 -18.53 3.83 17.27
N ASP A 31 -19.51 4.73 17.21
CA ASP A 31 -20.58 4.80 18.20
C ASP A 31 -21.45 3.53 18.20
N LEU A 32 -21.80 3.00 17.02
CA LEU A 32 -22.55 1.75 16.89
C LEU A 32 -21.82 0.55 17.51
N VAL A 33 -20.49 0.44 17.31
CA VAL A 33 -19.69 -0.66 17.85
C VAL A 33 -19.59 -0.55 19.37
N LEU A 34 -19.29 0.66 19.89
CA LEU A 34 -19.20 0.89 21.33
C LEU A 34 -20.52 0.57 22.05
N ARG A 35 -21.65 0.97 21.47
CA ARG A 35 -23.00 0.67 22.00
C ARG A 35 -23.38 -0.80 21.85
N ALA A 36 -23.07 -1.42 20.71
CA ALA A 36 -23.44 -2.81 20.45
C ALA A 36 -22.72 -3.78 21.40
N LEU A 37 -21.43 -3.52 21.65
CA LEU A 37 -20.60 -4.35 22.52
C LEU A 37 -20.73 -3.96 24.02
N GLY A 38 -21.34 -2.80 24.32
CA GLY A 38 -21.40 -2.28 25.69
C GLY A 38 -20.03 -2.01 26.30
N ASN A 39 -19.01 -1.82 25.48
CA ASN A 39 -17.62 -1.71 25.93
C ASN A 39 -16.93 -0.53 25.24
N GLN A 40 -16.41 0.38 26.07
CA GLN A 40 -15.70 1.58 25.62
C GLN A 40 -14.22 1.31 25.30
N GLN A 41 -13.67 0.14 25.61
CA GLN A 41 -12.24 -0.18 25.41
C GLN A 41 -11.92 -0.79 24.04
N VAL A 42 -12.85 -0.73 23.09
CA VAL A 42 -12.60 -1.20 21.73
C VAL A 42 -11.52 -0.33 21.09
N LEU A 43 -10.48 -0.99 20.57
CA LEU A 43 -9.38 -0.30 19.88
C LEU A 43 -9.89 0.43 18.63
N HIS A 44 -9.46 1.68 18.46
CA HIS A 44 -9.66 2.47 17.25
C HIS A 44 -8.30 2.73 16.60
N LEU A 45 -8.18 2.45 15.31
CA LEU A 45 -6.95 2.68 14.55
C LEU A 45 -7.16 3.82 13.56
N TYR A 46 -6.49 4.94 13.83
CA TYR A 46 -6.50 6.14 12.98
C TYR A 46 -5.26 6.14 12.06
N GLY A 47 -5.47 6.22 10.75
CA GLY A 47 -4.38 6.33 9.77
C GLY A 47 -4.10 7.80 9.47
N ASP A 48 -3.00 8.32 10.01
CA ASP A 48 -2.49 9.67 9.74
C ASP A 48 -1.59 9.63 8.50
N THR A 49 -2.09 10.16 7.40
CA THR A 49 -1.33 10.28 6.14
C THR A 49 -0.50 11.58 6.08
N THR A 50 -0.61 12.46 7.06
CA THR A 50 -0.09 13.84 7.07
C THR A 50 -0.75 14.81 6.09
N LEU A 51 -1.73 14.32 5.34
CA LEU A 51 -2.44 15.05 4.28
C LEU A 51 -3.92 15.27 4.61
N GLU A 52 -4.34 14.97 5.83
CA GLU A 52 -5.72 15.19 6.29
C GLU A 52 -6.04 16.68 6.39
N PHE A 53 -7.31 17.01 6.27
CA PHE A 53 -7.79 18.35 6.60
C PHE A 53 -7.42 18.72 8.05
N PRO A 54 -7.04 19.98 8.33
CA PRO A 54 -6.72 20.44 9.68
C PRO A 54 -7.82 20.12 10.70
N GLU A 55 -9.09 20.25 10.28
CA GLU A 55 -10.28 19.93 11.09
C GLU A 55 -10.32 18.45 11.50
N SER A 56 -9.76 17.56 10.69
CA SER A 56 -9.68 16.12 11.04
C SER A 56 -8.76 15.86 12.22
N ALA A 57 -7.61 16.52 12.27
CA ALA A 57 -6.71 16.42 13.42
C ALA A 57 -7.35 17.00 14.69
N LYS A 58 -8.05 18.15 14.58
CA LYS A 58 -8.80 18.78 15.68
C LYS A 58 -9.91 17.85 16.17
N TYR A 59 -10.67 17.26 15.26
CA TYR A 59 -11.75 16.34 15.59
C TYR A 59 -11.23 15.07 16.28
N VAL A 60 -10.17 14.43 15.76
CA VAL A 60 -9.59 13.24 16.40
C VAL A 60 -9.08 13.55 17.82
N LYS A 61 -8.50 14.74 18.03
CA LYS A 61 -8.09 15.19 19.37
C LYS A 61 -9.32 15.37 20.29
N ARG A 62 -10.38 15.97 19.83
CA ARG A 62 -11.65 16.16 20.56
C ARG A 62 -12.30 14.81 20.89
N PHE A 63 -12.39 13.92 19.90
CA PHE A 63 -12.91 12.56 20.08
C PHE A 63 -12.18 11.80 21.20
N LYS A 64 -10.83 11.88 21.24
CA LYS A 64 -10.03 11.26 22.30
C LYS A 64 -10.35 11.85 23.68
N ALA A 65 -10.57 13.14 23.77
CA ALA A 65 -10.91 13.81 25.02
C ALA A 65 -12.31 13.43 25.54
N GLU A 66 -13.28 13.29 24.63
CA GLU A 66 -14.66 12.91 24.96
C GLU A 66 -14.83 11.41 25.24
N HIS A 67 -13.91 10.58 24.71
CA HIS A 67 -13.92 9.12 24.88
C HIS A 67 -12.64 8.61 25.56
N PRO A 68 -12.37 9.01 26.82
CA PRO A 68 -11.07 8.73 27.49
C PRO A 68 -10.81 7.23 27.72
N LYS A 69 -11.85 6.40 27.71
CA LYS A 69 -11.72 4.92 27.84
C LYS A 69 -11.47 4.24 26.50
N THR A 70 -11.67 4.93 25.37
CA THR A 70 -11.48 4.37 24.03
C THR A 70 -10.02 4.54 23.60
N LEU A 71 -9.38 3.43 23.29
CA LEU A 71 -7.97 3.44 22.87
C LEU A 71 -7.87 3.82 21.39
N VAL A 72 -7.55 5.09 21.09
CA VAL A 72 -7.34 5.57 19.73
C VAL A 72 -5.85 5.63 19.42
N ILE A 73 -5.36 4.70 18.61
CA ILE A 73 -3.95 4.60 18.21
C ILE A 73 -3.79 5.18 16.79
N THR A 74 -2.73 5.97 16.62
CA THR A 74 -2.38 6.55 15.32
C THR A 74 -1.34 5.70 14.59
N ALA A 75 -1.63 5.37 13.34
CA ALA A 75 -0.70 4.76 12.39
C ALA A 75 -0.21 5.83 11.42
N LYS A 76 1.11 6.05 11.38
CA LYS A 76 1.74 7.07 10.53
C LYS A 76 3.01 6.50 9.91
N ASN A 77 3.23 6.75 8.63
CA ASN A 77 4.52 6.50 7.99
C ASN A 77 5.42 7.73 8.23
N LYS A 78 6.53 7.52 8.95
CA LYS A 78 7.51 8.55 9.27
C LYS A 78 8.74 8.52 8.36
N ASP A 79 8.84 7.48 7.52
CA ASP A 79 10.04 7.18 6.75
C ASP A 79 10.01 7.84 5.36
N LYS A 80 8.89 8.44 4.97
CA LYS A 80 8.67 9.01 3.63
C LYS A 80 8.04 10.40 3.71
N ASN A 81 8.50 11.26 2.83
CA ASN A 81 7.93 12.58 2.60
C ASN A 81 7.06 12.57 1.34
N PHE A 82 5.89 13.21 1.42
CA PHE A 82 4.93 13.21 0.31
C PHE A 82 5.41 14.05 -0.88
N GLU A 83 6.01 15.20 -0.61
CA GLU A 83 6.47 16.13 -1.65
C GLU A 83 7.65 15.52 -2.42
N GLU A 84 8.65 14.95 -1.73
CA GLU A 84 9.76 14.24 -2.35
C GLU A 84 9.29 13.08 -3.25
N LEU A 85 8.26 12.35 -2.80
CA LEU A 85 7.67 11.28 -3.61
C LEU A 85 6.89 11.82 -4.81
N CYS A 86 6.28 13.00 -4.72
CA CYS A 86 5.67 13.66 -5.88
C CYS A 86 6.71 14.04 -6.93
N GLU A 87 7.92 14.45 -6.53
CA GLU A 87 9.02 14.73 -7.46
C GLU A 87 9.50 13.48 -8.20
N GLN A 88 9.60 12.36 -7.50
CA GLN A 88 10.07 11.08 -8.04
C GLN A 88 9.01 10.33 -8.86
N LEU A 89 7.77 10.30 -8.39
CA LEU A 89 6.67 9.51 -8.96
C LEU A 89 5.66 10.37 -9.74
N GLY A 90 5.73 11.67 -9.57
CA GLY A 90 4.68 12.60 -9.92
C GLY A 90 3.48 12.53 -8.95
N PRO A 91 2.61 13.54 -8.93
CA PRO A 91 1.46 13.61 -8.03
C PRO A 91 0.56 12.37 -8.18
N PRO A 92 -0.10 11.91 -7.10
CA PRO A 92 -1.04 10.80 -7.19
C PRO A 92 -2.20 11.14 -8.12
N SER A 93 -2.76 10.13 -8.78
CA SER A 93 -3.92 10.29 -9.65
C SER A 93 -5.07 9.37 -9.24
N ARG A 94 -6.25 9.51 -9.84
CA ARG A 94 -7.42 8.66 -9.55
C ARG A 94 -7.11 7.18 -9.71
N VAL A 95 -6.30 6.82 -10.69
CA VAL A 95 -5.91 5.44 -10.98
C VAL A 95 -4.66 5.02 -10.20
N MET A 96 -3.73 5.95 -9.96
CA MET A 96 -2.41 5.71 -9.33
C MET A 96 -2.30 6.38 -7.97
N ARG A 97 -3.07 5.90 -7.01
CA ARG A 97 -3.10 6.42 -5.63
C ARG A 97 -1.99 5.81 -4.78
N TRP A 98 -0.73 5.97 -5.21
CA TRP A 98 0.43 5.45 -4.50
C TRP A 98 0.51 5.97 -3.06
N CYS A 99 0.06 7.20 -2.81
CA CYS A 99 -0.02 7.78 -1.47
C CYS A 99 -0.86 6.93 -0.49
N CYS A 100 -1.97 6.33 -0.96
CA CYS A 100 -2.78 5.44 -0.12
C CYS A 100 -2.01 4.17 0.29
N THR A 101 -1.18 3.62 -0.60
CA THR A 101 -0.39 2.43 -0.29
C THR A 101 0.72 2.76 0.69
N ILE A 102 1.46 3.84 0.47
CA ILE A 102 2.62 4.24 1.27
C ILE A 102 2.22 4.79 2.65
N PHE A 103 1.33 5.79 2.67
CA PHE A 103 1.03 6.55 3.89
C PHE A 103 -0.15 5.99 4.69
N LYS A 104 -1.06 5.24 4.07
CA LYS A 104 -2.23 4.68 4.77
C LYS A 104 -2.11 3.19 4.99
N THR A 105 -2.14 2.39 3.93
CA THR A 105 -2.20 0.92 4.03
C THR A 105 -0.94 0.36 4.69
N GLY A 106 0.25 0.79 4.26
CA GLY A 106 1.52 0.33 4.83
C GLY A 106 1.69 0.74 6.30
N ALA A 107 1.34 1.99 6.65
CA ALA A 107 1.41 2.47 8.03
C ALA A 107 0.45 1.70 8.95
N ILE A 108 -0.79 1.45 8.49
CA ILE A 108 -1.79 0.67 9.22
C ILE A 108 -1.29 -0.77 9.40
N GLN A 109 -0.76 -1.40 8.36
CA GLN A 109 -0.24 -2.76 8.43
C GLN A 109 0.88 -2.91 9.45
N ARG A 110 1.86 -2.00 9.46
CA ARG A 110 2.92 -2.01 10.47
C ARG A 110 2.39 -1.86 11.90
N LYS A 111 1.41 -0.99 12.08
CA LYS A 111 0.78 -0.82 13.39
C LYS A 111 0.01 -2.07 13.80
N ILE A 112 -0.70 -2.71 12.90
CA ILE A 112 -1.40 -3.98 13.13
C ILE A 112 -0.41 -5.08 13.54
N GLN A 113 0.72 -5.22 12.85
CA GLN A 113 1.76 -6.21 13.21
C GLN A 113 2.32 -6.00 14.60
N THR A 114 2.38 -4.75 15.07
CA THR A 114 2.85 -4.42 16.42
C THR A 114 1.80 -4.70 17.48
N LEU A 115 0.53 -4.35 17.21
CA LEU A 115 -0.56 -4.42 18.18
C LEU A 115 -1.14 -5.83 18.30
N PHE A 116 -1.23 -6.56 17.20
CA PHE A 116 -1.88 -7.86 17.08
C PHE A 116 -0.84 -8.95 16.78
N LYS A 117 0.22 -9.00 17.58
CA LYS A 117 1.27 -10.02 17.45
C LYS A 117 0.65 -11.43 17.45
N ASN A 118 1.03 -12.23 16.45
CA ASN A 118 0.61 -13.64 16.30
C ASN A 118 -0.88 -13.87 15.95
N GLN A 119 -1.68 -12.84 15.75
CA GLN A 119 -3.05 -13.01 15.27
C GLN A 119 -3.07 -13.31 13.76
N LYS A 120 -3.69 -14.43 13.39
CA LYS A 120 -3.84 -14.84 11.99
C LYS A 120 -4.99 -14.14 11.29
N ARG A 121 -5.97 -13.67 12.04
CA ARG A 121 -7.17 -13.00 11.54
C ARG A 121 -7.65 -11.97 12.54
N ILE A 122 -7.93 -10.76 12.07
CA ILE A 122 -8.32 -9.62 12.88
C ILE A 122 -9.64 -9.08 12.36
N LEU A 123 -10.64 -8.99 13.23
CA LEU A 123 -11.93 -8.41 12.89
C LEU A 123 -11.81 -6.87 12.83
N THR A 124 -12.16 -6.30 11.69
CA THR A 124 -12.08 -4.84 11.49
C THR A 124 -13.43 -4.28 11.08
N PHE A 125 -13.94 -3.32 11.85
CA PHE A 125 -15.16 -2.59 11.53
C PHE A 125 -14.85 -1.37 10.68
N TYR A 126 -15.51 -1.25 9.52
CA TYR A 126 -15.33 -0.16 8.56
C TYR A 126 -16.62 0.63 8.34
N GLY A 127 -16.50 1.95 8.23
CA GLY A 127 -17.57 2.84 7.78
C GLY A 127 -17.63 2.91 6.26
N ILE A 128 -17.92 1.79 5.59
CA ILE A 128 -18.08 1.73 4.13
C ILE A 128 -19.55 1.61 3.79
N ARG A 129 -20.00 2.35 2.77
CA ARG A 129 -21.36 2.28 2.23
C ARG A 129 -21.36 2.04 0.72
N ARG A 130 -22.29 1.24 0.21
CA ARG A 130 -22.44 0.97 -1.22
C ARG A 130 -22.74 2.23 -2.01
N SER A 131 -23.54 3.13 -1.44
CA SER A 131 -23.98 4.38 -2.07
C SER A 131 -22.84 5.38 -2.34
N GLU A 132 -21.63 5.20 -1.77
CA GLU A 132 -20.55 6.15 -1.93
C GLU A 132 -19.87 6.14 -3.31
N SER A 133 -19.90 5.01 -4.02
CA SER A 133 -19.33 4.91 -5.37
C SER A 133 -19.68 3.59 -6.07
N ASN A 134 -19.64 3.57 -7.40
CA ASN A 134 -19.83 2.36 -8.21
C ASN A 134 -18.88 1.20 -7.83
N SER A 135 -17.67 1.50 -7.39
CA SER A 135 -16.74 0.50 -6.91
C SER A 135 -17.20 -0.11 -5.59
N ARG A 136 -17.70 0.71 -4.66
CA ARG A 136 -18.17 0.25 -3.35
C ARG A 136 -19.52 -0.46 -3.41
N ASN A 137 -20.32 -0.18 -4.42
CA ASN A 137 -21.59 -0.87 -4.65
C ASN A 137 -21.43 -2.41 -4.80
N LYS A 138 -20.23 -2.84 -5.21
CA LYS A 138 -19.88 -4.26 -5.38
C LYS A 138 -19.31 -4.92 -4.11
N TYR A 139 -19.22 -4.18 -3.00
CA TYR A 139 -18.63 -4.72 -1.77
C TYR A 139 -19.65 -5.51 -0.98
N ASP A 140 -19.20 -6.64 -0.46
CA ASP A 140 -19.95 -7.42 0.51
C ASP A 140 -19.90 -6.75 1.88
N ARG A 141 -20.92 -7.04 2.70
CA ARG A 141 -21.00 -6.57 4.07
C ARG A 141 -19.87 -7.10 4.94
N GLU A 142 -19.39 -8.28 4.57
CA GLU A 142 -18.23 -8.95 5.13
C GLU A 142 -17.32 -9.44 4.01
N SER A 143 -16.00 -9.25 4.15
CA SER A 143 -15.02 -9.76 3.20
C SER A 143 -13.63 -9.82 3.82
N ASP A 144 -12.71 -10.57 3.21
CA ASP A 144 -11.29 -10.42 3.48
C ASP A 144 -10.78 -9.10 2.88
N SER A 145 -9.86 -8.43 3.56
CA SER A 145 -9.28 -7.19 3.05
C SER A 145 -8.40 -7.46 1.83
N PRO A 146 -8.64 -6.79 0.69
CA PRO A 146 -7.79 -6.94 -0.49
C PRO A 146 -6.41 -6.29 -0.33
N LYS A 147 -6.18 -5.51 0.73
CA LYS A 147 -4.96 -4.73 0.94
C LYS A 147 -4.12 -5.23 2.11
N ILE A 148 -4.76 -5.70 3.15
CA ILE A 148 -4.13 -6.18 4.39
C ILE A 148 -4.63 -7.59 4.68
N ALA A 149 -3.82 -8.57 4.38
CA ALA A 149 -4.22 -9.98 4.29
C ALA A 149 -4.72 -10.62 5.62
N VAL A 150 -4.39 -10.03 6.76
CA VAL A 150 -4.84 -10.54 8.08
C VAL A 150 -6.19 -9.97 8.52
N GLN A 151 -6.77 -9.02 7.78
CA GLN A 151 -8.03 -8.39 8.16
C GLN A 151 -9.24 -9.10 7.55
N ARG A 152 -10.19 -9.47 8.42
CA ARG A 152 -11.59 -9.71 8.08
C ARG A 152 -12.34 -8.40 8.26
N THR A 153 -12.91 -7.87 7.20
CA THR A 153 -13.58 -6.58 7.20
C THR A 153 -15.08 -6.74 7.35
N VAL A 154 -15.67 -5.94 8.20
CA VAL A 154 -17.11 -5.89 8.46
C VAL A 154 -17.60 -4.45 8.31
N SER A 155 -18.62 -4.24 7.49
CA SER A 155 -19.19 -2.93 7.20
C SER A 155 -20.63 -2.84 7.72
N PRO A 156 -20.85 -2.44 8.99
CA PRO A 156 -22.16 -2.47 9.62
C PRO A 156 -23.21 -1.61 8.91
N ILE A 157 -22.77 -0.49 8.32
CA ILE A 157 -23.60 0.52 7.65
C ILE A 157 -23.56 0.42 6.12
N ILE A 158 -23.23 -0.77 5.57
CA ILE A 158 -22.97 -0.93 4.13
C ILE A 158 -24.12 -0.48 3.23
N ASP A 159 -25.35 -0.66 3.67
CA ASP A 159 -26.59 -0.34 2.94
C ASP A 159 -27.19 1.03 3.32
N TRP A 160 -26.53 1.77 4.22
CA TRP A 160 -26.99 3.09 4.61
C TRP A 160 -26.76 4.12 3.50
N LEU A 161 -27.73 5.04 3.37
CA LEU A 161 -27.59 6.23 2.54
C LEU A 161 -26.86 7.34 3.32
N ASP A 162 -26.49 8.39 2.61
CA ASP A 162 -25.90 9.58 3.26
C ASP A 162 -26.86 10.23 4.25
N PHE A 163 -28.16 10.21 3.92
CA PHE A 163 -29.23 10.67 4.78
C PHE A 163 -29.28 9.91 6.11
N ASP A 164 -29.16 8.56 6.09
CA ASP A 164 -29.21 7.75 7.31
C ASP A 164 -28.05 8.08 8.26
N VAL A 165 -26.86 8.32 7.70
CA VAL A 165 -25.68 8.71 8.47
C VAL A 165 -25.91 10.06 9.17
N TRP A 166 -26.45 11.05 8.46
CA TRP A 166 -26.74 12.36 9.04
C TRP A 166 -27.89 12.30 10.04
N LEU A 167 -28.94 11.57 9.73
CA LEU A 167 -30.06 11.35 10.65
C LEU A 167 -29.56 10.74 11.96
N TYR A 168 -28.70 9.71 11.88
CA TYR A 168 -28.12 9.09 13.07
C TYR A 168 -27.31 10.10 13.90
N LEU A 169 -26.35 10.80 13.29
CA LEU A 169 -25.48 11.77 13.98
C LEU A 169 -26.29 12.84 14.68
N LEU A 170 -27.30 13.41 14.00
CA LEU A 170 -28.11 14.51 14.53
C LEU A 170 -29.08 14.05 15.62
N THR A 171 -29.71 12.89 15.46
CA THR A 171 -30.67 12.38 16.45
C THR A 171 -29.96 11.85 17.70
N THR A 172 -28.81 11.24 17.58
CA THR A 172 -27.99 10.78 18.72
C THR A 172 -27.14 11.88 19.34
N LYS A 173 -27.10 13.07 18.73
CA LYS A 173 -26.23 14.19 19.11
C LYS A 173 -24.76 13.79 19.17
N THR A 174 -24.34 12.83 18.34
CA THR A 174 -22.95 12.41 18.25
C THR A 174 -22.13 13.50 17.57
N ASP A 175 -21.01 13.92 18.19
CA ASP A 175 -20.13 14.91 17.59
C ASP A 175 -19.47 14.41 16.31
N PHE A 176 -19.18 15.31 15.39
CA PHE A 176 -18.58 15.00 14.09
C PHE A 176 -17.60 16.08 13.63
N ASN A 177 -16.81 15.75 12.63
CA ASN A 177 -15.74 16.57 12.09
C ASN A 177 -16.26 17.91 11.53
N ASP A 178 -15.66 19.02 11.97
CA ASP A 178 -16.07 20.37 11.61
C ASP A 178 -15.89 20.70 10.12
N ALA A 179 -15.06 19.97 9.39
CA ALA A 179 -14.97 20.14 7.94
C ALA A 179 -16.32 20.00 7.23
N TYR A 180 -17.23 19.18 7.76
CA TYR A 180 -18.59 19.10 7.22
C TYR A 180 -19.41 20.38 7.46
N ARG A 181 -19.14 21.10 8.55
CA ARG A 181 -19.78 22.41 8.83
C ARG A 181 -19.26 23.50 7.90
N LEU A 182 -18.03 23.34 7.37
CA LEU A 182 -17.45 24.22 6.36
C LEU A 182 -17.96 23.94 4.94
N GLY A 183 -18.83 22.93 4.76
CA GLY A 183 -19.44 22.60 3.47
C GLY A 183 -18.75 21.45 2.70
N TYR A 184 -17.72 20.80 3.27
CA TYR A 184 -17.16 19.61 2.64
C TYR A 184 -18.15 18.45 2.74
N THR A 185 -18.40 17.79 1.62
CA THR A 185 -19.27 16.60 1.56
C THR A 185 -18.54 15.31 1.93
N ARG A 186 -17.21 15.33 1.83
CA ARG A 186 -16.32 14.21 2.13
C ARG A 186 -15.04 14.72 2.79
N VAL A 187 -14.60 14.01 3.83
CA VAL A 187 -13.38 14.29 4.56
C VAL A 187 -12.35 13.17 4.30
N GLY A 188 -11.10 13.56 4.08
CA GLY A 188 -9.98 12.67 3.79
C GLY A 188 -8.70 13.48 3.62
N CYS A 189 -7.88 13.14 2.60
CA CYS A 189 -6.71 13.97 2.26
C CYS A 189 -7.17 15.20 1.46
N TRP A 190 -6.74 16.40 1.86
CA TRP A 190 -7.15 17.65 1.21
C TRP A 190 -6.69 17.75 -0.25
N CYS A 191 -5.52 17.21 -0.59
CA CYS A 191 -4.95 17.19 -1.96
C CYS A 191 -5.35 15.93 -2.78
N CYS A 192 -6.38 15.19 -2.36
CA CYS A 192 -6.75 13.92 -3.00
C CYS A 192 -7.26 14.12 -4.44
N PRO A 193 -6.77 13.37 -5.44
CA PRO A 193 -7.28 13.45 -6.82
C PRO A 193 -8.76 13.05 -6.96
N ASN A 194 -9.35 12.38 -5.94
CA ASN A 194 -10.78 12.05 -5.91
C ASN A 194 -11.66 13.16 -5.31
N ASN A 195 -11.07 14.25 -4.85
CA ASN A 195 -11.84 15.39 -4.38
C ASN A 195 -12.58 16.06 -5.55
N SER A 196 -13.80 16.52 -5.28
CA SER A 196 -14.61 17.28 -6.23
C SER A 196 -14.03 18.68 -6.49
N ALA A 197 -14.50 19.34 -7.53
CA ALA A 197 -14.18 20.76 -7.78
C ALA A 197 -14.63 21.63 -6.59
N TRP A 198 -15.81 21.34 -6.04
CA TRP A 198 -16.33 22.02 -4.84
C TRP A 198 -15.37 21.90 -3.65
N SER A 199 -14.83 20.72 -3.40
CA SER A 199 -13.83 20.53 -2.33
C SER A 199 -12.53 21.30 -2.61
N GLY A 200 -12.11 21.42 -3.87
CA GLY A 200 -10.98 22.26 -4.28
C GLY A 200 -11.22 23.72 -3.96
N PHE A 201 -12.37 24.24 -4.38
CA PHE A 201 -12.81 25.62 -4.10
C PHE A 201 -12.83 25.92 -2.59
N LEU A 202 -13.39 25.03 -1.78
CA LEU A 202 -13.37 25.21 -0.32
C LEU A 202 -11.94 25.18 0.25
N SER A 203 -11.05 24.36 -0.32
CA SER A 203 -9.64 24.29 0.13
C SER A 203 -8.88 25.58 -0.19
N GLU A 204 -9.16 26.21 -1.31
CA GLU A 204 -8.62 27.54 -1.66
C GLU A 204 -9.04 28.60 -0.62
N ILE A 205 -10.28 28.56 -0.14
CA ILE A 205 -10.79 29.51 0.86
C ILE A 205 -10.26 29.23 2.27
N TYR A 206 -10.32 27.97 2.71
CA TYR A 206 -10.05 27.62 4.11
C TYR A 206 -8.60 27.17 4.38
N MET A 207 -7.83 26.88 3.34
CA MET A 207 -6.44 26.43 3.40
C MET A 207 -5.59 27.06 2.28
N PRO A 208 -5.58 28.40 2.14
CA PRO A 208 -4.98 29.09 0.98
C PRO A 208 -3.49 28.77 0.82
N GLU A 209 -2.72 28.74 1.89
CA GLU A 209 -1.27 28.46 1.82
C GLU A 209 -0.97 27.01 1.32
N GLN A 210 -1.70 26.02 1.84
CA GLN A 210 -1.53 24.63 1.40
C GLN A 210 -2.02 24.43 -0.04
N TYR A 211 -3.14 25.09 -0.40
CA TYR A 211 -3.69 25.06 -1.74
C TYR A 211 -2.69 25.61 -2.76
N GLU A 212 -2.16 26.82 -2.51
CA GLU A 212 -1.18 27.48 -3.39
C GLU A 212 0.08 26.65 -3.56
N LYS A 213 0.63 26.10 -2.47
CA LYS A 213 1.81 25.23 -2.51
C LYS A 213 1.54 23.98 -3.36
N TRP A 214 0.37 23.37 -3.21
CA TRP A 214 -0.02 22.20 -4.00
C TRP A 214 -0.23 22.53 -5.47
N HIS A 215 -0.88 23.64 -5.76
CA HIS A 215 -1.13 24.12 -7.12
C HIS A 215 0.19 24.39 -7.86
N THR A 216 1.13 25.06 -7.21
CA THR A 216 2.49 25.29 -7.73
C THR A 216 3.20 23.97 -8.05
N LEU A 217 3.17 22.99 -7.12
CA LEU A 217 3.76 21.67 -7.34
C LEU A 217 3.15 20.97 -8.57
N LEU A 218 1.84 21.08 -8.76
CA LEU A 218 1.16 20.50 -9.91
C LEU A 218 1.56 21.17 -11.23
N ILE A 219 1.69 22.50 -11.25
CA ILE A 219 2.16 23.26 -12.42
C ILE A 219 3.59 22.87 -12.79
N ASP A 220 4.48 22.81 -11.80
CA ASP A 220 5.88 22.42 -12.03
C ASP A 220 5.98 20.99 -12.54
N PHE A 221 5.16 20.09 -12.01
CA PHE A 221 5.06 18.74 -12.55
C PHE A 221 4.56 18.74 -14.00
N ALA A 222 3.53 19.52 -14.33
CA ALA A 222 2.99 19.62 -15.68
C ALA A 222 4.03 20.15 -16.68
N LYS A 223 4.83 21.15 -16.29
CA LYS A 223 5.99 21.65 -17.05
C LYS A 223 7.02 20.55 -17.26
N LYS A 224 7.39 19.84 -16.19
CA LYS A 224 8.38 18.75 -16.23
C LYS A 224 8.01 17.62 -17.19
N ILE A 225 6.72 17.28 -17.29
CA ILE A 225 6.23 16.25 -18.23
C ILE A 225 5.87 16.80 -19.63
N GLY A 226 6.19 18.06 -19.91
CA GLY A 226 6.04 18.69 -21.23
C GLY A 226 4.60 19.00 -21.64
N LYS A 227 3.73 19.42 -20.69
CA LYS A 227 2.40 19.90 -21.05
C LYS A 227 2.47 21.28 -21.69
N PRO A 228 1.78 21.52 -22.84
CA PRO A 228 1.83 22.80 -23.55
C PRO A 228 1.25 23.94 -22.71
N ASP A 229 0.14 23.69 -21.99
CA ASP A 229 -0.55 24.67 -21.14
C ASP A 229 -0.64 24.12 -19.71
N PRO A 230 0.44 24.28 -18.89
CA PRO A 230 0.50 23.70 -17.54
C PRO A 230 -0.60 24.18 -16.60
N GLU A 231 -0.95 25.46 -16.63
CA GLU A 231 -2.00 26.05 -15.82
C GLU A 231 -3.37 25.44 -16.18
N VAL A 232 -3.74 25.45 -17.45
CA VAL A 232 -5.00 24.85 -17.93
C VAL A 232 -5.08 23.35 -17.60
N TYR A 233 -3.95 22.63 -17.75
CA TYR A 233 -3.87 21.21 -17.38
C TYR A 233 -4.17 20.96 -15.88
N VAL A 234 -3.76 21.89 -15.01
CA VAL A 234 -3.97 21.79 -13.56
C VAL A 234 -5.37 22.25 -13.19
N ASP A 235 -5.83 23.40 -13.69
CA ASP A 235 -7.10 24.02 -13.32
C ASP A 235 -8.30 23.22 -13.81
N ASP A 236 -8.25 22.66 -15.01
CA ASP A 236 -9.24 21.72 -15.54
C ASP A 236 -9.19 20.35 -14.85
N GLY A 237 -8.21 20.11 -14.00
CA GLY A 237 -8.07 18.87 -13.25
C GLY A 237 -7.61 17.66 -14.07
N TRP A 238 -7.00 17.86 -15.24
CA TRP A 238 -6.46 16.79 -16.08
C TRP A 238 -5.37 15.98 -15.39
N TRP A 239 -4.62 16.59 -14.47
CA TRP A 239 -3.64 15.90 -13.64
C TRP A 239 -4.24 14.73 -12.83
N LYS A 240 -5.53 14.81 -12.47
CA LYS A 240 -6.22 13.77 -11.70
C LYS A 240 -6.38 12.46 -12.47
N ALA A 241 -6.41 12.54 -13.81
CA ALA A 241 -6.59 11.39 -14.71
C ALA A 241 -5.27 10.82 -15.24
N ARG A 242 -4.11 11.43 -14.92
CA ARG A 242 -2.83 10.97 -15.45
C ARG A 242 -2.55 9.49 -15.17
N GLN A 243 -1.79 8.86 -16.06
CA GLN A 243 -1.40 7.46 -15.94
C GLN A 243 0.12 7.35 -15.82
N GLY A 244 0.58 6.97 -14.61
CA GLY A 244 1.97 6.64 -14.36
C GLY A 244 2.96 7.80 -14.39
N GLY A 245 4.21 7.43 -14.32
CA GLY A 245 5.37 8.33 -14.29
C GLY A 245 6.00 8.61 -15.65
N ASN A 246 5.26 8.44 -16.76
CA ASN A 246 5.76 8.71 -18.11
C ASN A 246 6.31 10.13 -18.20
N GLY A 247 7.51 10.26 -18.75
CA GLY A 247 8.22 11.54 -18.86
C GLY A 247 9.08 11.89 -17.63
N LEU A 248 9.07 11.07 -16.58
CA LEU A 248 9.95 11.23 -15.42
C LEU A 248 11.23 10.41 -15.60
N ASP A 249 12.39 11.01 -15.27
CA ASP A 249 13.70 10.36 -15.38
C ASP A 249 13.76 9.06 -14.55
N TYR A 250 13.21 9.08 -13.35
CA TYR A 250 13.15 7.90 -12.49
C TYR A 250 12.45 6.71 -13.15
N ALA A 251 11.40 6.94 -13.97
CA ALA A 251 10.73 5.89 -14.70
C ALA A 251 11.63 5.26 -15.77
N GLN A 252 12.45 6.06 -16.44
CA GLN A 252 13.37 5.59 -17.48
C GLN A 252 14.53 4.79 -16.87
N THR A 253 15.07 5.23 -15.74
CA THR A 253 16.17 4.55 -15.04
C THR A 253 15.77 3.24 -14.36
N SER A 254 14.49 2.88 -14.34
CA SER A 254 13.99 1.65 -13.70
C SER A 254 13.57 0.56 -14.70
N VAL A 255 13.91 0.72 -15.99
CA VAL A 255 13.57 -0.27 -17.04
C VAL A 255 14.41 -1.53 -16.88
N LEU A 256 13.74 -2.69 -16.97
CA LEU A 256 14.39 -3.99 -16.93
C LEU A 256 14.97 -4.33 -18.32
N THR A 257 16.29 -4.47 -18.39
CA THR A 257 17.00 -4.92 -19.61
C THR A 257 17.41 -6.38 -19.46
N PHE A 258 17.02 -7.23 -20.38
CA PHE A 258 17.36 -8.64 -20.39
C PHE A 258 17.33 -9.22 -21.79
N GLU A 259 18.07 -10.34 -21.98
CA GLU A 259 18.09 -11.13 -23.19
C GLU A 259 18.22 -12.63 -22.86
N PRO A 260 17.70 -13.53 -23.71
CA PRO A 260 17.99 -14.96 -23.59
C PRO A 260 19.48 -15.24 -23.78
N CYS A 261 20.03 -16.17 -22.99
CA CYS A 261 21.41 -16.58 -23.16
C CYS A 261 21.57 -17.47 -24.44
N ALA A 262 22.40 -17.07 -25.37
CA ALA A 262 22.63 -17.81 -26.60
C ALA A 262 23.32 -19.20 -26.38
N LEU A 263 24.05 -19.32 -25.28
CA LEU A 263 24.88 -20.53 -24.99
C LEU A 263 24.20 -21.51 -24.03
N GLN A 264 23.18 -21.08 -23.28
CA GLN A 264 22.55 -21.91 -22.25
C GLN A 264 21.03 -21.79 -22.34
N GLU A 265 20.38 -22.94 -22.55
CA GLU A 265 18.92 -23.00 -22.51
C GLU A 265 18.35 -22.60 -21.16
N ASN A 266 17.12 -22.09 -21.16
CA ASN A 266 16.38 -21.67 -19.96
C ASN A 266 17.15 -20.66 -19.10
N THR A 267 17.98 -19.83 -19.73
CA THR A 267 18.84 -18.87 -19.04
C THR A 267 18.63 -17.47 -19.60
N LEU A 268 18.53 -16.49 -18.71
CA LEU A 268 18.35 -15.08 -19.00
C LEU A 268 19.54 -14.29 -18.48
N ASN A 269 20.10 -13.43 -19.33
CA ASN A 269 21.09 -12.43 -18.95
C ASN A 269 20.37 -11.10 -18.67
N PHE A 270 20.68 -10.47 -17.56
CA PHE A 270 20.14 -9.18 -17.15
C PHE A 270 21.26 -8.17 -17.00
N GLU A 271 21.01 -6.97 -17.53
CA GLU A 271 21.82 -5.79 -17.21
C GLU A 271 21.03 -4.95 -16.20
N LEU A 272 21.56 -4.88 -14.98
CA LEU A 272 20.93 -4.18 -13.86
C LEU A 272 21.42 -2.73 -13.83
N GLN A 273 20.56 -1.83 -13.41
CA GLN A 273 20.92 -0.43 -13.16
C GLN A 273 21.40 -0.21 -11.71
N ARG A 274 21.04 -1.12 -10.83
CA ARG A 274 21.48 -1.18 -9.45
C ARG A 274 22.47 -2.33 -9.27
N PRO A 275 23.66 -2.09 -8.67
CA PRO A 275 24.63 -3.15 -8.42
C PRO A 275 24.05 -4.30 -7.59
N ILE A 276 24.50 -5.51 -7.84
CA ILE A 276 24.11 -6.70 -7.06
C ILE A 276 24.55 -6.52 -5.61
N THR A 277 23.62 -6.71 -4.69
CA THR A 277 23.84 -6.73 -3.24
C THR A 277 23.21 -7.98 -2.64
N GLU A 278 23.47 -8.26 -1.37
CA GLU A 278 22.84 -9.39 -0.64
C GLU A 278 21.31 -9.34 -0.70
N GLU A 279 20.72 -8.17 -0.80
CA GLU A 279 19.27 -7.97 -0.93
C GLU A 279 18.67 -8.63 -2.17
N LEU A 280 19.44 -8.77 -3.26
CA LEU A 280 18.98 -9.48 -4.46
C LEU A 280 18.56 -10.92 -4.10
N TYR A 281 19.37 -11.61 -3.31
CA TYR A 281 19.11 -12.99 -2.92
C TYR A 281 17.88 -13.12 -2.01
N GLU A 282 17.60 -12.11 -1.18
CA GLU A 282 16.36 -12.08 -0.38
C GLU A 282 15.11 -12.19 -1.26
N LEU A 283 15.10 -11.51 -2.40
CA LEU A 283 13.97 -11.54 -3.33
C LEU A 283 13.75 -12.90 -3.98
N PHE A 284 14.75 -13.78 -3.99
CA PHE A 284 14.64 -15.14 -4.53
C PHE A 284 14.24 -16.21 -3.50
N LYS A 285 14.21 -15.89 -2.21
CA LYS A 285 13.73 -16.81 -1.15
C LYS A 285 12.31 -17.37 -1.36
N PRO A 286 11.36 -16.69 -2.01
CA PRO A 286 10.07 -17.32 -2.33
C PRO A 286 10.14 -18.52 -3.28
N PHE A 287 11.23 -18.69 -4.02
CA PHE A 287 11.47 -19.88 -4.86
C PHE A 287 12.09 -21.04 -4.09
N GLY A 288 12.77 -20.77 -2.97
CA GLY A 288 13.49 -21.80 -2.20
C GLY A 288 14.46 -21.21 -1.19
N TYR A 289 15.38 -22.03 -0.72
CA TYR A 289 16.45 -21.63 0.20
C TYR A 289 17.68 -21.17 -0.59
N ILE A 290 18.26 -20.06 -0.17
CA ILE A 290 19.48 -19.53 -0.78
C ILE A 290 20.68 -20.33 -0.30
N ASN A 291 21.41 -20.94 -1.23
CA ASN A 291 22.59 -21.75 -0.96
C ASN A 291 23.78 -21.21 -1.76
N LYS A 292 24.76 -20.66 -1.07
CA LYS A 292 26.00 -20.12 -1.65
C LYS A 292 27.09 -21.18 -1.74
N SER A 293 27.03 -22.20 -0.88
CA SER A 293 28.10 -23.22 -0.80
C SER A 293 28.11 -24.21 -1.96
N LEU A 294 26.98 -24.34 -2.69
CA LEU A 294 26.90 -25.17 -3.90
C LEU A 294 27.49 -24.48 -5.13
N GLY A 295 27.68 -23.18 -5.09
CA GLY A 295 28.11 -22.37 -6.21
C GLY A 295 29.61 -22.13 -6.27
N ASN A 296 30.08 -21.71 -7.44
CA ASN A 296 31.45 -21.24 -7.62
C ASN A 296 31.56 -19.78 -7.19
N GLU A 297 32.24 -19.51 -6.08
CA GLU A 297 32.41 -18.16 -5.52
C GLU A 297 33.11 -17.21 -6.50
N ARG A 298 34.10 -17.69 -7.28
CA ARG A 298 34.81 -16.88 -8.27
C ARG A 298 33.90 -16.36 -9.36
N LEU A 299 32.82 -17.08 -9.67
CA LEU A 299 31.80 -16.71 -10.66
C LEU A 299 30.61 -16.00 -10.03
N GLY A 300 30.54 -15.87 -8.71
CA GLY A 300 29.41 -15.33 -7.98
C GLY A 300 28.14 -16.19 -8.14
N GLU A 301 28.30 -17.52 -8.13
CA GLU A 301 27.17 -18.44 -8.28
C GLU A 301 26.46 -18.69 -6.95
N VAL A 302 25.14 -18.58 -6.98
CA VAL A 302 24.26 -18.87 -5.84
C VAL A 302 23.09 -19.72 -6.33
N TYR A 303 22.82 -20.81 -5.62
CA TYR A 303 21.71 -21.69 -5.94
C TYR A 303 20.50 -21.40 -5.06
N VAL A 304 19.30 -21.53 -5.65
CA VAL A 304 18.02 -21.53 -4.95
C VAL A 304 17.55 -22.98 -4.91
N VAL A 305 17.39 -23.54 -3.71
CA VAL A 305 17.12 -24.95 -3.47
C VAL A 305 15.73 -25.12 -2.87
N GLY A 306 14.92 -26.01 -3.43
CA GLY A 306 13.61 -26.36 -2.91
C GLY A 306 13.68 -27.03 -1.54
N LYS A 307 12.55 -27.12 -0.86
CA LYS A 307 12.46 -27.80 0.45
C LYS A 307 12.83 -29.28 0.38
N ASP A 308 12.61 -29.88 -0.77
CA ASP A 308 12.93 -31.27 -1.11
C ASP A 308 14.38 -31.50 -1.59
N GLY A 309 15.19 -30.44 -1.57
CA GLY A 309 16.58 -30.48 -2.06
C GLY A 309 16.74 -30.29 -3.58
N THR A 310 15.64 -30.12 -4.34
CA THR A 310 15.71 -29.89 -5.78
C THR A 310 16.26 -28.49 -6.09
N LEU A 311 17.14 -28.42 -7.11
CA LEU A 311 17.66 -27.14 -7.59
C LEU A 311 16.58 -26.41 -8.38
N GLN A 312 16.21 -25.22 -7.94
CA GLN A 312 15.17 -24.40 -8.55
C GLN A 312 15.75 -23.44 -9.59
N LEU A 313 16.69 -22.60 -9.14
CA LEU A 313 17.34 -21.57 -9.94
C LEU A 313 18.83 -21.52 -9.62
N LYS A 314 19.64 -21.06 -10.60
CA LYS A 314 21.03 -20.64 -10.38
C LYS A 314 21.13 -19.17 -10.73
N LEU A 315 21.63 -18.37 -9.81
CA LEU A 315 21.95 -16.96 -9.97
C LEU A 315 23.46 -16.84 -10.12
N GLN A 316 23.96 -16.10 -11.11
CA GLN A 316 25.38 -15.90 -11.33
C GLN A 316 25.64 -14.41 -11.56
N GLY A 317 26.36 -13.80 -10.65
CA GLY A 317 26.74 -12.38 -10.69
C GLY A 317 27.46 -11.98 -9.40
N LYS A 318 28.52 -11.20 -9.51
CA LYS A 318 29.32 -10.80 -8.35
C LYS A 318 28.70 -9.60 -7.64
N ILE A 319 28.79 -9.56 -6.33
CA ILE A 319 28.41 -8.38 -5.53
C ILE A 319 29.15 -7.15 -6.07
N GLY A 320 28.40 -6.05 -6.24
CA GLY A 320 28.93 -4.78 -6.79
C GLY A 320 28.90 -4.67 -8.32
N GLN A 321 28.63 -5.76 -9.05
CA GLN A 321 28.46 -5.74 -10.52
C GLN A 321 26.99 -5.57 -10.91
N THR A 322 26.74 -5.15 -12.16
CA THR A 322 25.41 -4.95 -12.73
C THR A 322 24.94 -6.07 -13.62
N THR A 323 25.83 -7.00 -14.00
CA THR A 323 25.48 -8.15 -14.84
C THR A 323 25.01 -9.31 -13.98
N LEU A 324 23.83 -9.85 -14.28
CA LEU A 324 23.24 -10.99 -13.59
C LEU A 324 22.76 -12.02 -14.62
N LYS A 325 23.19 -13.27 -14.47
CA LYS A 325 22.68 -14.41 -15.23
C LYS A 325 21.78 -15.25 -14.33
N VAL A 326 20.60 -15.62 -14.80
CA VAL A 326 19.66 -16.50 -14.08
C VAL A 326 19.33 -17.69 -14.93
N SER A 327 19.72 -18.90 -14.48
CA SER A 327 19.36 -20.16 -15.12
C SER A 327 18.21 -20.82 -14.35
N ILE A 328 17.17 -21.22 -15.08
CA ILE A 328 16.01 -21.93 -14.55
C ILE A 328 16.30 -23.42 -14.61
N LEU A 329 16.49 -24.04 -13.45
CA LEU A 329 16.82 -25.44 -13.33
C LEU A 329 15.61 -26.35 -13.14
N ASN A 330 14.49 -25.75 -12.64
CA ASN A 330 13.22 -26.42 -12.46
C ASN A 330 12.07 -25.63 -13.09
N LYS A 331 11.33 -26.25 -14.03
CA LYS A 331 10.18 -25.64 -14.73
C LYS A 331 8.97 -25.36 -13.82
N THR A 332 8.97 -25.91 -12.60
CA THR A 332 7.93 -25.69 -11.59
C THR A 332 8.37 -24.75 -10.47
N ALA A 333 9.55 -24.13 -10.59
CA ALA A 333 10.08 -23.21 -9.59
C ALA A 333 9.07 -22.13 -9.19
N GLY A 334 8.97 -21.85 -7.89
CA GLY A 334 8.03 -20.86 -7.34
C GLY A 334 6.56 -21.21 -7.58
N HIS A 335 6.18 -22.49 -7.58
CA HIS A 335 4.83 -22.98 -7.88
C HIS A 335 4.32 -22.54 -9.25
N SER A 336 5.14 -22.68 -10.27
CA SER A 336 4.79 -22.38 -11.66
C SER A 336 4.32 -23.65 -12.38
N ASN A 337 3.51 -23.45 -13.43
CA ASN A 337 3.00 -24.53 -14.29
C ASN A 337 3.70 -24.60 -15.66
N SER A 338 4.61 -23.67 -15.94
CA SER A 338 5.38 -23.63 -17.19
C SER A 338 6.69 -22.86 -17.00
N LEU A 339 7.64 -23.11 -17.90
CA LEU A 339 8.92 -22.39 -17.93
C LEU A 339 8.70 -20.88 -18.06
N LYS A 340 7.80 -20.45 -18.96
CA LYS A 340 7.45 -19.04 -19.16
C LYS A 340 6.92 -18.39 -17.87
N ALA A 341 6.13 -19.12 -17.08
CA ALA A 341 5.64 -18.61 -15.80
C ALA A 341 6.77 -18.44 -14.78
N VAL A 342 7.80 -19.30 -14.81
CA VAL A 342 9.01 -19.13 -13.98
C VAL A 342 9.80 -17.91 -14.44
N GLU A 343 10.02 -17.75 -15.75
CA GLU A 343 10.71 -16.58 -16.31
C GLU A 343 10.03 -15.28 -15.90
N ASP A 344 8.70 -15.21 -16.01
CA ASP A 344 7.92 -14.02 -15.62
C ASP A 344 8.07 -13.73 -14.14
N LYS A 345 8.07 -14.75 -13.28
CA LYS A 345 8.30 -14.58 -11.84
C LYS A 345 9.73 -14.12 -11.54
N VAL A 346 10.74 -14.63 -12.24
CA VAL A 346 12.13 -14.16 -12.14
C VAL A 346 12.23 -12.70 -12.54
N LYS A 347 11.68 -12.33 -13.69
CA LYS A 347 11.62 -10.92 -14.16
C LYS A 347 10.92 -10.01 -13.15
N ASN A 348 9.84 -10.48 -12.53
CA ASN A 348 9.13 -9.75 -11.50
C ASN A 348 9.99 -9.46 -10.25
N GLN A 349 10.81 -10.42 -9.83
CA GLN A 349 11.69 -10.20 -8.67
C GLN A 349 12.85 -9.26 -8.99
N ILE A 350 13.43 -9.35 -10.19
CA ILE A 350 14.49 -8.43 -10.63
C ILE A 350 13.93 -7.03 -10.80
N THR A 351 12.73 -6.88 -11.40
CA THR A 351 12.03 -5.59 -11.46
C THR A 351 11.83 -5.01 -10.05
N LYS A 352 11.42 -5.84 -9.10
CA LYS A 352 11.26 -5.41 -7.70
C LYS A 352 12.59 -4.96 -7.10
N TYR A 353 13.67 -5.67 -7.35
CA TYR A 353 15.00 -5.30 -6.90
C TYR A 353 15.40 -3.90 -7.36
N GLN A 354 15.17 -3.59 -8.64
CA GLN A 354 15.53 -2.29 -9.21
C GLN A 354 14.61 -1.14 -8.78
N MET A 355 13.33 -1.42 -8.49
CA MET A 355 12.30 -0.40 -8.29
C MET A 355 11.84 -0.24 -6.85
N CYS A 356 12.39 -1.02 -5.92
CA CYS A 356 11.89 -0.98 -4.54
C CYS A 356 12.22 0.37 -3.89
N MET A 357 11.19 1.13 -3.57
CA MET A 357 11.29 2.40 -2.85
C MET A 357 10.56 2.37 -1.50
N GLY A 358 10.36 1.20 -0.95
CA GLY A 358 9.80 1.04 0.39
C GLY A 358 8.32 1.42 0.50
N CYS A 359 7.49 1.13 -0.51
CA CYS A 359 6.06 1.44 -0.50
C CYS A 359 5.24 0.57 0.47
N LEU A 360 5.85 -0.42 1.13
CA LEU A 360 5.25 -1.34 2.10
C LEU A 360 4.15 -2.25 1.55
N GLY A 361 3.90 -2.22 0.25
CA GLY A 361 2.85 -3.04 -0.37
C GLY A 361 3.09 -4.54 -0.19
N CYS A 362 4.34 -5.00 -0.30
CA CYS A 362 4.70 -6.41 -0.12
C CYS A 362 4.52 -6.89 1.33
N GLU A 363 4.84 -6.03 2.33
CA GLU A 363 4.57 -6.33 3.74
C GLU A 363 3.07 -6.52 3.98
N SER A 364 2.24 -5.62 3.44
CA SER A 364 0.78 -5.65 3.60
C SER A 364 0.15 -6.89 2.95
N ALA A 365 0.73 -7.39 1.85
CA ALA A 365 0.26 -8.56 1.13
C ALA A 365 0.70 -9.89 1.78
N CYS A 366 1.73 -9.88 2.63
CA CYS A 366 2.24 -11.10 3.24
C CYS A 366 1.42 -11.53 4.45
N ARG A 367 0.61 -12.59 4.30
CA ARG A 367 -0.22 -13.16 5.39
C ARG A 367 0.61 -13.72 6.56
N PHE A 368 1.87 -14.07 6.30
CA PHE A 368 2.74 -14.68 7.29
C PHE A 368 3.65 -13.67 8.00
N GLY A 369 3.59 -12.38 7.61
CA GLY A 369 4.46 -11.35 8.17
C GLY A 369 5.95 -11.62 7.97
N ALA A 370 6.30 -12.34 6.90
CA ALA A 370 7.66 -12.74 6.61
C ALA A 370 8.49 -11.64 5.93
N ILE A 371 7.85 -10.63 5.36
CA ILE A 371 8.52 -9.55 4.63
C ILE A 371 8.73 -8.36 5.55
N GLU A 372 9.94 -7.83 5.54
CA GLU A 372 10.34 -6.63 6.25
C GLU A 372 11.02 -5.67 5.28
N ILE A 373 10.53 -4.46 5.20
CA ILE A 373 11.09 -3.39 4.37
C ILE A 373 11.56 -2.28 5.29
N ILE A 374 12.85 -1.99 5.29
CA ILE A 374 13.48 -0.99 6.14
C ILE A 374 13.92 0.17 5.25
N THR A 375 13.60 1.38 5.63
CA THR A 375 14.20 2.59 5.06
C THR A 375 15.11 3.18 6.13
N ASP A 376 16.38 3.33 5.84
CA ASP A 376 17.34 3.93 6.75
C ASP A 376 17.25 5.47 6.74
N ARG A 377 18.09 6.13 7.55
CA ARG A 377 18.10 7.60 7.66
C ARG A 377 18.56 8.31 6.38
N SER A 378 19.27 7.62 5.50
CA SER A 378 19.69 8.15 4.19
C SER A 378 18.63 7.98 3.11
N GLY A 379 17.50 7.32 3.42
CA GLY A 379 16.45 6.97 2.46
C GLY A 379 16.70 5.67 1.71
N LEU A 380 17.81 4.97 1.98
CA LEU A 380 18.11 3.69 1.36
C LEU A 380 17.12 2.64 1.87
N VAL A 381 16.52 1.94 0.92
CA VAL A 381 15.54 0.89 1.17
C VAL A 381 16.22 -0.47 1.15
N SER A 382 16.00 -1.28 2.17
CA SER A 382 16.38 -2.68 2.22
C SER A 382 15.14 -3.59 2.32
N TYR A 383 15.18 -4.70 1.60
CA TYR A 383 14.11 -5.71 1.55
C TYR A 383 14.63 -7.01 2.15
N LYS A 384 13.93 -7.54 3.14
CA LYS A 384 14.32 -8.78 3.82
C LYS A 384 13.16 -9.74 3.93
N ILE A 385 13.41 -11.03 3.73
CA ILE A 385 12.45 -12.11 3.97
C ILE A 385 12.95 -13.00 5.11
N LYS A 386 12.17 -13.09 6.18
CA LYS A 386 12.44 -13.92 7.36
C LYS A 386 12.15 -15.38 7.03
N ASP A 387 13.18 -16.21 7.04
CA ASP A 387 13.10 -17.64 6.65
C ASP A 387 12.23 -18.47 7.59
N ASP A 388 12.21 -18.13 8.88
CA ASP A 388 11.39 -18.75 9.92
C ASP A 388 9.87 -18.53 9.72
N LYS A 389 9.49 -17.46 9.02
CA LYS A 389 8.10 -17.10 8.73
C LYS A 389 7.69 -17.38 7.29
N CYS A 390 8.63 -17.41 6.37
CA CYS A 390 8.35 -17.56 4.94
C CYS A 390 8.01 -19.01 4.58
N VAL A 391 6.76 -19.26 4.23
CA VAL A 391 6.28 -20.58 3.75
C VAL A 391 6.48 -20.79 2.25
N ARG A 392 7.14 -19.85 1.57
CA ARG A 392 7.48 -19.89 0.13
C ARG A 392 6.26 -20.01 -0.80
N CYS A 393 5.10 -19.49 -0.39
CA CYS A 393 3.86 -19.53 -1.18
C CYS A 393 3.91 -18.75 -2.50
N GLY A 394 4.93 -17.94 -2.75
CA GLY A 394 5.10 -17.15 -3.97
C GLY A 394 4.11 -15.96 -4.13
N HIS A 395 3.18 -15.76 -3.19
CA HIS A 395 2.17 -14.71 -3.30
C HIS A 395 2.77 -13.31 -3.46
N CYS A 396 3.86 -13.00 -2.78
CA CYS A 396 4.56 -11.71 -2.90
C CYS A 396 5.17 -11.47 -4.29
N ILE A 397 5.33 -12.49 -5.13
CA ILE A 397 5.81 -12.36 -6.51
C ILE A 397 4.69 -11.94 -7.44
N THR A 398 3.44 -12.42 -7.19
CA THR A 398 2.32 -12.33 -8.13
C THR A 398 1.19 -11.41 -7.65
N HIS A 399 1.23 -10.96 -6.40
CA HIS A 399 0.17 -10.11 -5.81
C HIS A 399 -0.07 -8.82 -6.60
N TYR A 400 1.01 -8.19 -7.07
CA TYR A 400 0.93 -7.03 -7.95
C TYR A 400 1.26 -7.45 -9.37
N ASP A 401 0.54 -6.90 -10.34
CA ASP A 401 0.85 -7.06 -11.75
C ASP A 401 2.30 -6.63 -12.03
N GLY A 402 3.06 -7.51 -12.68
CA GLY A 402 4.49 -7.31 -12.89
C GLY A 402 5.36 -7.37 -11.62
N GLY A 403 4.85 -7.97 -10.53
CA GLY A 403 5.60 -8.26 -9.30
C GLY A 403 5.84 -7.08 -8.36
N CYS A 404 5.64 -5.84 -8.78
CA CYS A 404 5.89 -4.65 -7.98
C CYS A 404 4.81 -3.59 -8.16
N TYR A 405 4.29 -3.06 -7.05
CA TYR A 405 3.30 -1.98 -7.09
C TYR A 405 3.84 -0.73 -7.81
N MET A 406 5.11 -0.38 -7.58
CA MET A 406 5.74 0.79 -8.20
C MET A 406 5.81 0.66 -9.73
N ARG A 407 5.96 -0.54 -10.26
CA ARG A 407 5.90 -0.77 -11.70
C ARG A 407 4.59 -0.27 -12.32
N LYS A 408 3.46 -0.52 -11.65
CA LYS A 408 2.15 0.00 -12.07
C LYS A 408 2.10 1.52 -11.98
N VAL A 409 2.65 2.11 -10.91
CA VAL A 409 2.68 3.56 -10.68
C VAL A 409 3.51 4.26 -11.75
N MET A 410 4.65 3.67 -12.13
CA MET A 410 5.56 4.24 -13.11
C MET A 410 5.19 3.93 -14.57
N CYS A 411 4.21 3.04 -14.82
CA CYS A 411 3.83 2.55 -16.16
C CYS A 411 5.02 2.00 -16.97
N ILE A 412 5.96 1.33 -16.29
CA ILE A 412 7.13 0.74 -16.95
C ILE A 412 6.69 -0.46 -17.78
N LYS A 413 6.97 -0.43 -19.07
CA LYS A 413 6.77 -1.56 -19.98
C LYS A 413 7.87 -2.62 -19.75
N ARG A 414 7.53 -3.88 -20.03
CA ARG A 414 8.50 -5.00 -20.02
C ARG A 414 9.36 -4.96 -21.27
#